data_10ed9fec621bf94f87be5937f1eb19d8
#
_entry.id   10ed9fec621bf94f87be5937f1eb19d8
#
_cell.length_a   1.000
_cell.length_b   1.000
_cell.length_c   1.000
_cell.angle_alpha   90.00
_cell.angle_beta   90.00
_cell.angle_gamma   90.00
#
_symmetry.space_group_name_H-M   'P 1'
#
loop_
_entity.id
_entity.type
_entity.pdbx_description
1 polymer ?
#
loop_
_entity_poly.entity_id
_entity_poly.type
_entity_poly.pdbx_seq_one_letter_code
_entity_poly.pdbx_strand_id
1 'polypeptide(L)'
;MLTRRTAIAAAFTTPLGSRVSFGSTRRTLKVMSNANVAGIHVPGNVAVREILQQIGDYAPIDLTRMEKQANITQVLVGGGPDIVDADTPSIAAAANAGANLKIVGQFYASVDLVFAANADVVTSLQDLTKPDVVCGINTPGDTVHALLLGVLMKHGIDITKVNIVALGGSSARMRALMAKRVHLVPIHADQAHDVALQGNYKPLIQPWTEYDFWSNEVWAVNGKWLENPDNQRVVVDVLEAQLRANRSATNDFSWFAGMFRKYSNDRDAAHWPDDRIHDEWTLLTKEIKAFPEPMPLDLAAFNTLIPIYEKAGIVSPGASFDSLIEPRFLAEAQKRLG
;
A
#
# COMPACT_ATOMS: atom_id res chain seq x y z
N MET A 1 -62.39 -40.65 64.47
CA MET A 1 -61.24 -39.77 64.79
C MET A 1 -60.14 -40.03 63.76
N LEU A 2 -60.03 -39.15 62.79
CA LEU A 2 -59.09 -39.27 61.69
C LEU A 2 -58.00 -38.20 61.79
N THR A 3 -56.74 -38.62 61.92
CA THR A 3 -55.57 -37.75 61.92
C THR A 3 -55.02 -37.60 60.56
N ARG A 4 -55.02 -36.40 60.02
CA ARG A 4 -54.38 -36.05 58.74
C ARG A 4 -52.88 -35.88 58.95
N ARG A 5 -52.05 -36.63 58.15
CA ARG A 5 -50.62 -36.41 58.03
C ARG A 5 -50.40 -35.44 56.91
N THR A 6 -49.77 -34.30 57.19
CA THR A 6 -49.35 -33.30 56.25
C THR A 6 -47.95 -33.69 55.74
N ALA A 7 -47.80 -33.93 54.41
CA ALA A 7 -46.50 -34.13 53.74
C ALA A 7 -45.91 -32.78 53.32
N ILE A 8 -44.75 -32.46 53.80
CA ILE A 8 -44.02 -31.28 53.41
C ILE A 8 -43.13 -31.66 52.18
N ALA A 9 -43.41 -31.11 51.00
CA ALA A 9 -42.57 -31.23 49.81
C ALA A 9 -41.49 -30.17 49.92
N ALA A 10 -40.25 -30.60 50.02
CA ALA A 10 -39.09 -29.74 49.93
C ALA A 10 -38.77 -29.46 48.41
N ALA A 11 -38.96 -28.21 48.02
CA ALA A 11 -38.55 -27.75 46.71
C ALA A 11 -37.04 -27.46 46.67
N PHE A 12 -36.30 -28.26 45.93
CA PHE A 12 -34.89 -27.98 45.62
C PHE A 12 -34.85 -26.87 44.54
N THR A 13 -34.51 -25.66 44.94
CA THR A 13 -34.14 -24.57 44.04
C THR A 13 -32.68 -24.74 43.64
N THR A 14 -32.43 -25.23 42.41
CA THR A 14 -31.12 -25.14 41.78
C THR A 14 -30.80 -23.68 41.45
N PRO A 15 -29.64 -23.15 41.86
CA PRO A 15 -29.26 -21.82 41.41
C PRO A 15 -28.93 -21.87 39.93
N LEU A 16 -29.69 -21.13 39.12
CA LEU A 16 -29.28 -20.78 37.77
C LEU A 16 -27.99 -19.97 37.88
N GLY A 17 -26.85 -20.62 37.67
CA GLY A 17 -25.59 -19.94 37.45
C GLY A 17 -25.71 -19.10 36.19
N SER A 18 -25.88 -17.79 36.36
CA SER A 18 -25.70 -16.82 35.30
C SER A 18 -24.27 -16.98 34.78
N ARG A 19 -24.11 -17.64 33.63
CA ARG A 19 -22.87 -17.56 32.86
C ARG A 19 -22.68 -16.09 32.44
N VAL A 20 -21.88 -15.36 33.21
CA VAL A 20 -21.36 -14.08 32.76
C VAL A 20 -20.46 -14.42 31.57
N SER A 21 -21.01 -14.27 30.39
CA SER A 21 -20.22 -14.25 29.17
C SER A 21 -19.35 -12.99 29.24
N PHE A 22 -18.10 -13.16 29.63
CA PHE A 22 -17.10 -12.13 29.35
C PHE A 22 -17.00 -12.06 27.83
N GLY A 23 -17.75 -11.16 27.22
CA GLY A 23 -17.54 -10.80 25.82
C GLY A 23 -16.08 -10.35 25.69
N SER A 24 -15.26 -11.12 24.98
CA SER A 24 -13.91 -10.67 24.66
C SER A 24 -14.07 -9.33 23.95
N THR A 25 -13.48 -8.28 24.49
CA THR A 25 -13.44 -6.99 23.82
C THR A 25 -12.57 -7.18 22.57
N ARG A 26 -13.21 -7.08 21.39
CA ARG A 26 -12.50 -7.17 20.11
C ARG A 26 -11.32 -6.22 20.10
N ARG A 27 -10.20 -6.68 19.60
CA ARG A 27 -9.00 -5.86 19.49
C ARG A 27 -9.21 -4.73 18.49
N THR A 28 -9.04 -3.50 18.94
CA THR A 28 -9.00 -2.33 18.06
C THR A 28 -7.60 -2.16 17.51
N LEU A 29 -7.47 -2.04 16.19
CA LEU A 29 -6.22 -1.81 15.50
C LEU A 29 -6.27 -0.45 14.79
N LYS A 30 -5.24 0.38 15.00
CA LYS A 30 -5.08 1.67 14.34
C LYS A 30 -4.25 1.48 13.08
N VAL A 31 -4.90 1.50 11.92
CA VAL A 31 -4.24 1.37 10.62
C VAL A 31 -4.29 2.72 9.91
N MET A 32 -3.17 3.11 9.32
CA MET A 32 -3.10 4.30 8.47
C MET A 32 -2.65 3.90 7.07
N SER A 33 -3.25 4.52 6.05
CA SER A 33 -3.05 4.14 4.66
C SER A 33 -3.09 5.36 3.74
N ASN A 34 -2.62 5.17 2.52
CA ASN A 34 -2.76 6.15 1.45
C ASN A 34 -4.23 6.52 1.22
N ALA A 35 -4.49 7.78 0.91
CA ALA A 35 -5.82 8.26 0.58
C ALA A 35 -6.31 7.75 -0.80
N ASN A 36 -5.38 7.50 -1.72
CA ASN A 36 -5.72 6.96 -3.02
C ASN A 36 -5.88 5.42 -2.96
N VAL A 37 -6.94 4.91 -3.58
CA VAL A 37 -7.22 3.47 -3.69
C VAL A 37 -7.49 3.15 -5.16
N ALA A 38 -6.42 3.09 -5.96
CA ALA A 38 -6.43 2.52 -7.30
C ALA A 38 -6.51 0.99 -7.24
N GLY A 39 -6.64 0.31 -8.37
CA GLY A 39 -6.76 -1.14 -8.44
C GLY A 39 -5.68 -1.90 -7.68
N ILE A 40 -4.43 -1.43 -7.74
CA ILE A 40 -3.29 -2.04 -7.04
C ILE A 40 -3.42 -2.01 -5.51
N HIS A 41 -4.17 -1.06 -4.95
CA HIS A 41 -4.36 -0.93 -3.49
C HIS A 41 -5.53 -1.79 -2.96
N VAL A 42 -6.38 -2.32 -3.84
CA VAL A 42 -7.61 -3.02 -3.44
C VAL A 42 -7.33 -4.22 -2.53
N PRO A 43 -6.39 -5.14 -2.82
CA PRO A 43 -6.16 -6.29 -1.95
C PRO A 43 -5.75 -5.90 -0.53
N GLY A 44 -4.84 -4.94 -0.37
CA GLY A 44 -4.42 -4.47 0.96
C GLY A 44 -5.54 -3.82 1.75
N ASN A 45 -6.42 -3.07 1.09
CA ASN A 45 -7.60 -2.49 1.74
C ASN A 45 -8.58 -3.58 2.19
N VAL A 46 -8.83 -4.59 1.37
CA VAL A 46 -9.70 -5.73 1.71
C VAL A 46 -9.10 -6.56 2.84
N ALA A 47 -7.78 -6.77 2.82
CA ALA A 47 -7.06 -7.50 3.85
C ALA A 47 -7.40 -6.99 5.25
N VAL A 48 -7.24 -5.70 5.49
CA VAL A 48 -7.46 -5.11 6.83
C VAL A 48 -8.92 -4.83 7.14
N ARG A 49 -9.76 -4.56 6.14
CA ARG A 49 -11.17 -4.17 6.36
C ARG A 49 -12.15 -5.33 6.40
N GLU A 50 -11.80 -6.48 5.80
CA GLU A 50 -12.70 -7.63 5.73
C GLU A 50 -12.05 -8.93 6.20
N ILE A 51 -10.85 -9.27 5.69
CA ILE A 51 -10.26 -10.59 5.91
C ILE A 51 -9.69 -10.70 7.35
N LEU A 52 -9.08 -9.64 7.85
CA LEU A 52 -8.48 -9.65 9.18
C LEU A 52 -9.50 -10.01 10.29
N GLN A 53 -10.76 -9.55 10.17
CA GLN A 53 -11.82 -9.91 11.12
C GLN A 53 -12.26 -11.38 11.02
N GLN A 54 -11.88 -12.09 9.96
CA GLN A 54 -12.14 -13.54 9.81
C GLN A 54 -10.99 -14.38 10.38
N ILE A 55 -9.81 -13.79 10.52
CA ILE A 55 -8.60 -14.45 11.06
C ILE A 55 -8.56 -14.37 12.58
N GLY A 56 -8.94 -13.23 13.16
CA GLY A 56 -8.84 -12.98 14.59
C GLY A 56 -10.00 -12.14 15.14
N ASP A 57 -10.02 -11.94 16.45
CA ASP A 57 -11.05 -11.17 17.14
C ASP A 57 -10.77 -9.67 17.07
N TYR A 58 -10.84 -9.12 15.85
CA TYR A 58 -10.63 -7.71 15.56
C TYR A 58 -11.96 -6.96 15.45
N ALA A 59 -12.00 -5.75 16.00
CA ALA A 59 -13.07 -4.80 15.72
C ALA A 59 -13.01 -4.35 14.25
N PRO A 60 -14.12 -3.90 13.65
CA PRO A 60 -14.07 -3.28 12.32
C PRO A 60 -13.04 -2.16 12.28
N ILE A 61 -12.21 -2.16 11.24
CA ILE A 61 -11.10 -1.22 11.10
C ILE A 61 -11.55 -0.07 10.19
N ASP A 62 -11.50 1.15 10.73
CA ASP A 62 -11.60 2.36 9.94
C ASP A 62 -10.19 2.87 9.63
N LEU A 63 -9.86 2.86 8.32
CA LEU A 63 -8.54 3.28 7.88
C LEU A 63 -8.42 4.81 7.94
N THR A 64 -7.51 5.30 8.78
CA THR A 64 -7.11 6.71 8.69
C THR A 64 -6.32 6.92 7.40
N ARG A 65 -6.73 7.91 6.59
CA ARG A 65 -6.15 8.13 5.27
C ARG A 65 -5.41 9.45 5.18
N MET A 66 -4.26 9.43 4.50
CA MET A 66 -3.46 10.62 4.22
C MET A 66 -3.00 10.64 2.76
N GLU A 67 -3.03 11.82 2.12
CA GLU A 67 -2.59 11.97 0.73
C GLU A 67 -1.05 11.97 0.58
N LYS A 68 -0.33 12.39 1.63
CA LYS A 68 1.14 12.47 1.59
C LYS A 68 1.75 11.33 2.39
N GLN A 69 2.45 10.45 1.72
CA GLN A 69 3.11 9.29 2.32
C GLN A 69 4.13 9.68 3.41
N ALA A 70 4.88 10.76 3.21
CA ALA A 70 5.80 11.25 4.22
C ALA A 70 5.11 11.60 5.55
N ASN A 71 3.85 12.07 5.51
CA ASN A 71 3.08 12.34 6.73
C ASN A 71 2.70 11.05 7.45
N ILE A 72 2.37 9.98 6.71
CA ILE A 72 2.10 8.64 7.29
C ILE A 72 3.33 8.17 8.07
N THR A 73 4.51 8.26 7.45
CA THR A 73 5.78 7.88 8.08
C THR A 73 6.07 8.71 9.32
N GLN A 74 5.84 10.03 9.30
CA GLN A 74 6.04 10.90 10.46
C GLN A 74 5.12 10.53 11.63
N VAL A 75 3.85 10.22 11.37
CA VAL A 75 2.90 9.79 12.41
C VAL A 75 3.29 8.42 12.97
N LEU A 76 3.81 7.50 12.12
CA LEU A 76 4.34 6.21 12.59
C LEU A 76 5.56 6.38 13.50
N VAL A 77 6.49 7.28 13.15
CA VAL A 77 7.66 7.62 14.00
C VAL A 77 7.19 8.11 15.37
N GLY A 78 6.13 8.92 15.42
CA GLY A 78 5.51 9.41 16.64
C GLY A 78 4.73 8.36 17.44
N GLY A 79 4.57 7.13 16.94
CA GLY A 79 3.86 6.03 17.62
C GLY A 79 2.33 6.18 17.60
N GLY A 80 1.77 6.92 16.64
CA GLY A 80 0.31 7.13 16.52
C GLY A 80 -0.45 5.88 16.07
N PRO A 81 -0.18 5.31 14.88
CA PRO A 81 -0.77 4.07 14.38
C PRO A 81 -0.03 2.83 14.88
N ASP A 82 -0.70 1.68 14.83
CA ASP A 82 -0.11 0.38 15.12
C ASP A 82 0.65 -0.15 13.91
N ILE A 83 0.06 -0.03 12.72
CA ILE A 83 0.65 -0.45 11.44
C ILE A 83 0.22 0.51 10.34
N VAL A 84 1.08 0.72 9.37
CA VAL A 84 0.80 1.60 8.23
C VAL A 84 1.15 0.92 6.91
N ASP A 85 0.44 1.29 5.84
CA ASP A 85 1.05 1.24 4.52
C ASP A 85 1.74 2.59 4.26
N ALA A 86 3.00 2.54 3.89
CA ALA A 86 3.80 3.74 3.61
C ALA A 86 4.79 3.48 2.48
N ASP A 87 5.19 4.54 1.80
CA ASP A 87 6.17 4.43 0.73
C ASP A 87 7.57 4.09 1.25
N THR A 88 8.22 3.19 0.54
CA THR A 88 9.53 2.64 0.93
C THR A 88 10.61 3.73 1.14
N PRO A 89 10.76 4.75 0.26
CA PRO A 89 11.78 5.77 0.46
C PRO A 89 11.54 6.65 1.70
N SER A 90 10.29 6.98 2.04
CA SER A 90 10.02 7.74 3.27
C SER A 90 10.36 6.95 4.54
N ILE A 91 10.11 5.63 4.55
CA ILE A 91 10.53 4.75 5.65
C ILE A 91 12.06 4.68 5.73
N ALA A 92 12.74 4.51 4.59
CA ALA A 92 14.20 4.47 4.53
C ALA A 92 14.81 5.80 5.02
N ALA A 93 14.27 6.95 4.58
CA ALA A 93 14.71 8.27 5.01
C ALA A 93 14.56 8.47 6.52
N ALA A 94 13.41 8.11 7.08
CA ALA A 94 13.15 8.23 8.52
C ALA A 94 14.10 7.34 9.34
N ALA A 95 14.34 6.10 8.89
CA ALA A 95 15.28 5.22 9.56
C ALA A 95 16.73 5.69 9.44
N ASN A 96 17.14 6.22 8.29
CA ASN A 96 18.46 6.83 8.11
C ASN A 96 18.64 8.05 9.03
N ALA A 97 17.55 8.74 9.38
CA ALA A 97 17.53 9.82 10.40
C ALA A 97 17.45 9.29 11.84
N GLY A 98 17.52 7.98 12.08
CA GLY A 98 17.56 7.37 13.41
C GLY A 98 16.21 6.88 13.95
N ALA A 99 15.13 6.89 13.16
CA ALA A 99 13.85 6.35 13.59
C ALA A 99 13.89 4.81 13.68
N ASN A 100 13.38 4.26 14.79
CA ASN A 100 13.27 2.80 14.95
C ASN A 100 12.00 2.28 14.25
N LEU A 101 12.11 2.02 12.95
CA LEU A 101 11.03 1.48 12.12
C LEU A 101 11.37 0.08 11.62
N LYS A 102 10.34 -0.70 11.29
CA LYS A 102 10.48 -2.04 10.67
C LYS A 102 9.53 -2.16 9.49
N ILE A 103 10.04 -2.66 8.37
CA ILE A 103 9.27 -3.13 7.22
C ILE A 103 8.99 -4.62 7.44
N VAL A 104 7.74 -4.99 7.54
CA VAL A 104 7.30 -6.36 7.87
C VAL A 104 6.72 -7.10 6.66
N GLY A 105 6.36 -6.39 5.59
CA GLY A 105 5.84 -6.94 4.35
C GLY A 105 5.73 -5.88 3.27
N GLN A 106 5.51 -6.27 2.02
CA GLN A 106 5.10 -5.34 0.98
C GLN A 106 3.57 -5.21 0.99
N PHE A 107 3.07 -4.00 0.76
CA PHE A 107 1.64 -3.77 0.57
C PHE A 107 1.21 -4.33 -0.79
N TYR A 108 2.03 -4.11 -1.81
CA TYR A 108 2.04 -4.80 -3.10
C TYR A 108 3.48 -4.81 -3.66
N ALA A 109 3.78 -5.74 -4.55
CA ALA A 109 5.06 -5.76 -5.25
C ALA A 109 5.00 -4.90 -6.53
N SER A 110 6.11 -4.31 -6.91
CA SER A 110 6.23 -3.50 -8.13
C SER A 110 5.47 -2.16 -8.08
N VAL A 111 5.19 -1.58 -9.23
CA VAL A 111 4.56 -0.26 -9.38
C VAL A 111 3.71 -0.24 -10.65
N ASP A 112 2.52 0.35 -10.57
CA ASP A 112 1.59 0.53 -11.69
C ASP A 112 1.61 1.96 -12.27
N LEU A 113 2.60 2.77 -11.87
CA LEU A 113 2.70 4.15 -12.37
C LEU A 113 3.21 4.17 -13.82
N VAL A 114 2.57 5.00 -14.61
CA VAL A 114 2.95 5.33 -16.00
C VAL A 114 3.47 6.76 -16.02
N PHE A 115 4.56 7.00 -16.71
CA PHE A 115 4.98 8.37 -17.01
C PHE A 115 4.17 8.88 -18.19
N ALA A 116 3.03 9.49 -17.87
CA ALA A 116 2.12 10.10 -18.85
C ALA A 116 2.64 11.48 -19.26
N ALA A 117 2.79 11.68 -20.56
CA ALA A 117 3.35 12.90 -21.12
C ALA A 117 2.38 13.59 -22.09
N ASN A 118 2.42 14.92 -22.13
CA ASN A 118 1.86 15.72 -23.22
C ASN A 118 2.75 15.52 -24.46
N ALA A 119 2.30 14.74 -25.43
CA ALA A 119 3.07 14.37 -26.61
C ALA A 119 3.26 15.53 -27.63
N ASP A 120 2.62 16.66 -27.41
CA ASP A 120 2.89 17.90 -28.18
C ASP A 120 4.24 18.53 -27.74
N VAL A 121 4.73 18.19 -26.52
CA VAL A 121 5.90 18.82 -25.91
C VAL A 121 7.00 17.81 -25.59
N VAL A 122 6.62 16.62 -25.08
CA VAL A 122 7.54 15.58 -24.61
C VAL A 122 7.32 14.31 -25.41
N THR A 123 8.31 13.96 -26.24
CA THR A 123 8.32 12.77 -27.09
C THR A 123 9.41 11.77 -26.70
N SER A 124 10.36 12.22 -25.86
CA SER A 124 11.47 11.43 -25.35
C SER A 124 11.84 11.87 -23.92
N LEU A 125 12.56 11.03 -23.18
CA LEU A 125 13.09 11.41 -21.87
C LEU A 125 14.07 12.58 -21.94
N GLN A 126 14.80 12.74 -23.06
CA GLN A 126 15.72 13.85 -23.24
C GLN A 126 15.01 15.21 -23.28
N ASP A 127 13.74 15.26 -23.70
CA ASP A 127 12.96 16.49 -23.73
C ASP A 127 12.75 17.07 -22.32
N LEU A 128 12.83 16.24 -21.28
CA LEU A 128 12.64 16.67 -19.89
C LEU A 128 13.75 17.60 -19.38
N THR A 129 14.89 17.66 -20.09
CA THR A 129 15.98 18.60 -19.78
C THR A 129 15.82 19.99 -20.40
N LYS A 130 14.75 20.21 -21.19
CA LYS A 130 14.46 21.52 -21.75
C LYS A 130 13.99 22.49 -20.65
N PRO A 131 14.42 23.79 -20.69
CA PRO A 131 14.13 24.74 -19.60
C PRO A 131 12.65 24.99 -19.33
N ASP A 132 11.80 24.87 -20.35
CA ASP A 132 10.35 25.09 -20.29
C ASP A 132 9.54 23.83 -20.01
N VAL A 133 10.18 22.65 -19.96
CA VAL A 133 9.51 21.39 -19.64
C VAL A 133 9.50 21.16 -18.13
N VAL A 134 8.33 20.84 -17.60
CA VAL A 134 8.12 20.63 -16.17
C VAL A 134 7.54 19.25 -15.89
N CYS A 135 8.14 18.52 -14.95
CA CYS A 135 7.65 17.23 -14.43
C CYS A 135 6.91 17.45 -13.12
N GLY A 136 5.73 16.83 -12.98
CA GLY A 136 4.98 16.87 -11.72
C GLY A 136 5.19 15.60 -10.92
N ILE A 137 5.53 15.72 -9.63
CA ILE A 137 5.65 14.60 -8.68
C ILE A 137 4.66 14.77 -7.52
N ASN A 138 4.58 13.77 -6.63
CA ASN A 138 3.77 13.90 -5.41
C ASN A 138 4.49 14.82 -4.41
N THR A 139 5.60 14.35 -3.81
CA THR A 139 6.39 15.07 -2.81
C THR A 139 7.88 14.76 -3.04
N PRO A 140 8.80 15.73 -2.87
CA PRO A 140 10.21 15.43 -2.89
C PRO A 140 10.58 14.35 -1.86
N GLY A 141 11.34 13.33 -2.32
CA GLY A 141 11.79 12.23 -1.46
C GLY A 141 10.82 11.05 -1.33
N ASP A 142 9.64 11.11 -1.93
CA ASP A 142 8.72 9.96 -1.97
C ASP A 142 9.03 8.98 -3.14
N THR A 143 8.26 7.91 -3.22
CA THR A 143 8.45 6.87 -4.23
C THR A 143 8.27 7.39 -5.66
N VAL A 144 7.36 8.34 -5.89
CA VAL A 144 7.12 8.93 -7.22
C VAL A 144 8.34 9.74 -7.67
N HIS A 145 8.94 10.49 -6.75
CA HIS A 145 10.17 11.23 -6.99
C HIS A 145 11.35 10.27 -7.24
N ALA A 146 11.54 9.29 -6.36
CA ALA A 146 12.61 8.29 -6.51
C ALA A 146 12.51 7.53 -7.83
N LEU A 147 11.29 7.11 -8.21
CA LEU A 147 11.02 6.38 -9.44
C LEU A 147 11.35 7.23 -10.68
N LEU A 148 10.90 8.49 -10.70
CA LEU A 148 11.22 9.41 -11.78
C LEU A 148 12.74 9.56 -11.92
N LEU A 149 13.44 9.87 -10.84
CA LEU A 149 14.89 10.05 -10.87
C LEU A 149 15.62 8.74 -11.25
N GLY A 150 15.18 7.60 -10.71
CA GLY A 150 15.75 6.30 -11.03
C GLY A 150 15.68 5.97 -12.54
N VAL A 151 14.51 6.17 -13.15
CA VAL A 151 14.32 5.99 -14.60
C VAL A 151 15.21 6.95 -15.39
N LEU A 152 15.23 8.23 -15.03
CA LEU A 152 16.05 9.22 -15.72
C LEU A 152 17.55 8.88 -15.64
N MET A 153 18.04 8.48 -14.47
CA MET A 153 19.45 8.05 -14.29
C MET A 153 19.77 6.81 -15.09
N LYS A 154 18.88 5.80 -15.12
CA LYS A 154 19.05 4.59 -15.91
C LYS A 154 19.22 4.89 -17.41
N HIS A 155 18.51 5.90 -17.91
CA HIS A 155 18.58 6.36 -19.30
C HIS A 155 19.65 7.45 -19.54
N GLY A 156 20.51 7.72 -18.57
CA GLY A 156 21.61 8.68 -18.71
C GLY A 156 21.17 10.15 -18.82
N ILE A 157 19.96 10.46 -18.35
CA ILE A 157 19.44 11.83 -18.31
C ILE A 157 20.03 12.59 -17.12
N ASP A 158 20.54 13.79 -17.38
CA ASP A 158 21.06 14.68 -16.35
C ASP A 158 19.91 15.23 -15.50
N ILE A 159 19.68 14.60 -14.31
CA ILE A 159 18.60 14.95 -13.41
C ILE A 159 18.69 16.39 -12.88
N THR A 160 19.86 17.01 -12.89
CA THR A 160 20.05 18.41 -12.44
C THR A 160 19.43 19.44 -13.39
N LYS A 161 19.12 19.02 -14.62
CA LYS A 161 18.48 19.85 -15.65
C LYS A 161 16.96 19.65 -15.73
N VAL A 162 16.40 18.75 -14.95
CA VAL A 162 14.96 18.45 -14.98
C VAL A 162 14.21 19.34 -14.01
N ASN A 163 13.24 20.10 -14.50
CA ASN A 163 12.38 20.93 -13.67
C ASN A 163 11.28 20.06 -13.03
N ILE A 164 11.30 19.95 -11.72
CA ILE A 164 10.37 19.14 -10.95
C ILE A 164 9.54 20.01 -10.02
N VAL A 165 8.22 19.80 -9.99
CA VAL A 165 7.29 20.48 -9.07
C VAL A 165 6.47 19.47 -8.29
N ALA A 166 6.22 19.76 -7.01
CA ALA A 166 5.38 18.95 -6.14
C ALA A 166 3.90 19.34 -6.33
N LEU A 167 3.05 18.35 -6.66
CA LEU A 167 1.63 18.56 -6.97
C LEU A 167 0.70 17.74 -6.06
N GLY A 168 1.25 16.80 -5.26
CA GLY A 168 0.46 15.88 -4.44
C GLY A 168 -0.01 14.63 -5.19
N GLY A 169 -1.13 14.06 -4.76
CA GLY A 169 -1.65 12.78 -5.23
C GLY A 169 -1.85 12.66 -6.74
N SER A 170 -1.99 11.43 -7.24
CA SER A 170 -2.06 11.12 -8.68
C SER A 170 -3.17 11.88 -9.41
N SER A 171 -4.34 12.02 -8.80
CA SER A 171 -5.45 12.81 -9.37
C SER A 171 -5.12 14.30 -9.53
N ALA A 172 -4.31 14.88 -8.62
CA ALA A 172 -3.86 16.27 -8.75
C ALA A 172 -2.83 16.41 -9.88
N ARG A 173 -1.91 15.46 -10.00
CA ARG A 173 -0.93 15.40 -11.09
C ARG A 173 -1.62 15.25 -12.45
N MET A 174 -2.60 14.34 -12.55
CA MET A 174 -3.40 14.15 -13.75
C MET A 174 -4.09 15.45 -14.19
N ARG A 175 -4.77 16.13 -13.27
CA ARG A 175 -5.42 17.42 -13.58
C ARG A 175 -4.43 18.49 -14.02
N ALA A 176 -3.23 18.55 -13.43
CA ALA A 176 -2.20 19.50 -13.82
C ALA A 176 -1.66 19.23 -15.22
N LEU A 177 -1.48 17.96 -15.62
CA LEU A 177 -1.11 17.54 -16.97
C LEU A 177 -2.17 17.94 -17.97
N MET A 178 -3.45 17.63 -17.70
CA MET A 178 -4.58 17.99 -18.58
C MET A 178 -4.76 19.51 -18.71
N ALA A 179 -4.46 20.26 -17.66
CA ALA A 179 -4.46 21.73 -17.69
C ALA A 179 -3.18 22.32 -18.35
N LYS A 180 -2.29 21.47 -18.88
CA LYS A 180 -1.01 21.85 -19.50
C LYS A 180 -0.10 22.69 -18.60
N ARG A 181 -0.24 22.54 -17.27
CA ARG A 181 0.62 23.21 -16.27
C ARG A 181 1.95 22.49 -16.08
N VAL A 182 1.97 21.20 -16.38
CA VAL A 182 3.13 20.33 -16.40
C VAL A 182 3.08 19.47 -17.66
N HIS A 183 4.20 18.88 -18.04
CA HIS A 183 4.36 18.20 -19.31
C HIS A 183 4.53 16.69 -19.20
N LEU A 184 4.95 16.21 -18.02
CA LEU A 184 5.03 14.80 -17.68
C LEU A 184 4.64 14.61 -16.21
N VAL A 185 3.88 13.54 -15.94
CA VAL A 185 3.52 13.11 -14.58
C VAL A 185 3.54 11.59 -14.47
N PRO A 186 4.06 11.00 -13.38
CA PRO A 186 3.76 9.63 -13.01
C PRO A 186 2.35 9.57 -12.42
N ILE A 187 1.47 8.77 -13.02
CA ILE A 187 0.08 8.51 -12.58
C ILE A 187 -0.23 7.03 -12.74
N HIS A 188 -1.25 6.52 -12.07
CA HIS A 188 -1.65 5.12 -12.19
C HIS A 188 -2.06 4.77 -13.61
N ALA A 189 -1.92 3.51 -14.00
CA ALA A 189 -2.12 3.07 -15.37
C ALA A 189 -3.55 3.32 -15.88
N ASP A 190 -4.56 3.10 -15.03
CA ASP A 190 -5.96 3.42 -15.31
C ASP A 190 -6.19 4.91 -15.59
N GLN A 191 -5.55 5.78 -14.81
CA GLN A 191 -5.60 7.24 -15.02
C GLN A 191 -4.88 7.64 -16.30
N ALA A 192 -3.75 6.98 -16.63
CA ALA A 192 -3.02 7.22 -17.87
C ALA A 192 -3.87 6.84 -19.10
N HIS A 193 -4.65 5.75 -19.00
CA HIS A 193 -5.64 5.37 -20.02
C HIS A 193 -6.69 6.48 -20.22
N ASP A 194 -7.29 6.97 -19.14
CA ASP A 194 -8.30 8.03 -19.19
C ASP A 194 -7.78 9.33 -19.82
N VAL A 195 -6.54 9.70 -19.47
CA VAL A 195 -5.91 10.91 -20.01
C VAL A 195 -5.64 10.76 -21.51
N ALA A 196 -5.21 9.56 -21.95
CA ALA A 196 -4.95 9.29 -23.36
C ALA A 196 -6.20 9.44 -24.26
N LEU A 197 -7.39 9.22 -23.70
CA LEU A 197 -8.67 9.43 -24.41
C LEU A 197 -9.05 10.91 -24.56
N GLN A 198 -8.42 11.84 -23.81
CA GLN A 198 -8.83 13.24 -23.74
C GLN A 198 -7.94 14.21 -24.53
N GLY A 199 -6.91 13.71 -25.21
CA GLY A 199 -6.01 14.57 -25.98
C GLY A 199 -4.75 13.86 -26.42
N ASN A 200 -3.74 14.64 -26.84
CA ASN A 200 -2.45 14.07 -27.26
C ASN A 200 -1.53 13.76 -26.05
N TYR A 201 -2.01 12.88 -25.19
CA TYR A 201 -1.27 12.37 -24.04
C TYR A 201 -0.88 10.91 -24.31
N LYS A 202 0.34 10.54 -23.96
CA LYS A 202 0.86 9.19 -24.21
C LYS A 202 1.67 8.69 -23.04
N PRO A 203 1.65 7.36 -22.78
CA PRO A 203 2.62 6.73 -21.91
C PRO A 203 4.02 6.88 -22.55
N LEU A 204 4.91 7.59 -21.86
CA LEU A 204 6.30 7.73 -22.30
C LEU A 204 7.14 6.56 -21.80
N ILE A 205 6.95 6.16 -20.55
CA ILE A 205 7.62 5.05 -19.89
C ILE A 205 6.60 4.31 -19.00
N GLN A 206 6.76 3.00 -18.94
CA GLN A 206 6.11 2.10 -18.02
C GLN A 206 7.16 1.52 -17.08
N PRO A 207 7.40 2.11 -15.89
CA PRO A 207 8.52 1.77 -15.03
C PRO A 207 8.65 0.30 -14.62
N TRP A 208 7.55 -0.45 -14.58
CA TRP A 208 7.59 -1.91 -14.32
C TRP A 208 8.32 -2.71 -15.43
N THR A 209 8.54 -2.13 -16.60
CA THR A 209 9.38 -2.73 -17.66
C THR A 209 10.85 -2.35 -17.51
N GLU A 210 11.15 -1.38 -16.66
CA GLU A 210 12.51 -0.86 -16.45
C GLU A 210 13.24 -1.55 -15.30
N TYR A 211 12.51 -2.08 -14.31
CA TYR A 211 13.06 -2.64 -13.10
C TYR A 211 12.50 -4.03 -12.82
N ASP A 212 13.37 -5.00 -12.59
CA ASP A 212 12.99 -6.34 -12.15
C ASP A 212 12.45 -6.32 -10.72
N PHE A 213 12.88 -5.36 -9.92
CA PHE A 213 12.41 -5.12 -8.57
C PHE A 213 12.22 -3.62 -8.32
N TRP A 214 11.06 -3.27 -7.80
CA TRP A 214 10.76 -1.96 -7.23
C TRP A 214 9.81 -2.13 -6.05
N SER A 215 10.19 -1.62 -4.88
CA SER A 215 9.29 -1.57 -3.74
C SER A 215 8.66 -0.18 -3.64
N ASN A 216 7.36 -0.13 -3.85
CA ASN A 216 6.61 1.12 -3.82
C ASN A 216 6.06 1.39 -2.41
N GLU A 217 5.15 0.54 -1.93
CA GLU A 217 4.51 0.66 -0.62
C GLU A 217 4.72 -0.61 0.21
N VAL A 218 4.93 -0.41 1.50
CA VAL A 218 5.26 -1.47 2.44
C VAL A 218 4.38 -1.40 3.69
N TRP A 219 4.12 -2.55 4.30
CA TRP A 219 3.65 -2.61 5.67
C TRP A 219 4.79 -2.29 6.62
N ALA A 220 4.62 -1.21 7.38
CA ALA A 220 5.63 -0.76 8.34
C ALA A 220 5.04 -0.55 9.72
N VAL A 221 5.88 -0.76 10.74
CA VAL A 221 5.55 -0.61 12.15
C VAL A 221 6.66 0.13 12.90
N ASN A 222 6.32 0.73 14.03
CA ASN A 222 7.32 1.24 14.97
C ASN A 222 8.01 0.07 15.69
N GLY A 223 9.36 0.04 15.71
CA GLY A 223 10.13 -1.04 16.29
C GLY A 223 9.85 -1.26 17.78
N LYS A 224 9.64 -0.17 18.55
CA LYS A 224 9.28 -0.28 19.97
C LYS A 224 7.89 -0.92 20.18
N TRP A 225 6.92 -0.59 19.33
CA TRP A 225 5.60 -1.22 19.36
C TRP A 225 5.70 -2.72 19.06
N LEU A 226 6.61 -3.10 18.16
CA LEU A 226 6.86 -4.48 17.75
C LEU A 226 7.52 -5.36 18.84
N GLU A 227 8.11 -4.77 19.89
CA GLU A 227 8.70 -5.54 21.00
C GLU A 227 7.66 -6.37 21.77
N ASN A 228 6.38 -5.95 21.77
CA ASN A 228 5.29 -6.67 22.43
C ASN A 228 4.90 -7.92 21.61
N PRO A 229 4.93 -9.14 22.20
CA PRO A 229 4.54 -10.37 21.52
C PRO A 229 3.09 -10.36 20.97
N ASP A 230 2.17 -9.65 21.62
CA ASP A 230 0.80 -9.52 21.14
C ASP A 230 0.73 -8.70 19.86
N ASN A 231 1.60 -7.70 19.72
CA ASN A 231 1.71 -6.90 18.50
C ASN A 231 2.37 -7.67 17.37
N GLN A 232 3.33 -8.55 17.68
CA GLN A 232 3.93 -9.45 16.69
C GLN A 232 2.88 -10.38 16.08
N ARG A 233 1.94 -10.90 16.89
CA ARG A 233 0.81 -11.70 16.38
C ARG A 233 -0.08 -10.89 15.44
N VAL A 234 -0.36 -9.64 15.76
CA VAL A 234 -1.12 -8.74 14.85
C VAL A 234 -0.43 -8.59 13.51
N VAL A 235 0.88 -8.41 13.49
CA VAL A 235 1.63 -8.31 12.24
C VAL A 235 1.46 -9.58 11.40
N VAL A 236 1.58 -10.77 12.00
CA VAL A 236 1.35 -12.04 11.30
C VAL A 236 -0.06 -12.13 10.74
N ASP A 237 -1.07 -11.76 11.53
CA ASP A 237 -2.48 -11.79 11.12
C ASP A 237 -2.76 -10.82 9.96
N VAL A 238 -2.20 -9.60 9.98
CA VAL A 238 -2.31 -8.63 8.88
C VAL A 238 -1.64 -9.16 7.61
N LEU A 239 -0.45 -9.76 7.72
CA LEU A 239 0.25 -10.32 6.57
C LEU A 239 -0.47 -11.55 6.02
N GLU A 240 -1.04 -12.40 6.88
CA GLU A 240 -1.89 -13.52 6.43
C GLU A 240 -3.12 -12.99 5.69
N ALA A 241 -3.80 -11.96 6.21
CA ALA A 241 -4.92 -11.32 5.55
C ALA A 241 -4.52 -10.75 4.18
N GLN A 242 -3.36 -10.10 4.08
CA GLN A 242 -2.82 -9.58 2.83
C GLN A 242 -2.57 -10.70 1.81
N LEU A 243 -1.93 -11.79 2.21
CA LEU A 243 -1.65 -12.91 1.32
C LEU A 243 -2.94 -13.58 0.81
N ARG A 244 -3.95 -13.74 1.68
CA ARG A 244 -5.28 -14.24 1.27
C ARG A 244 -5.95 -13.32 0.25
N ALA A 245 -5.89 -12.00 0.48
CA ALA A 245 -6.43 -11.01 -0.46
C ALA A 245 -5.70 -11.04 -1.80
N ASN A 246 -4.37 -11.13 -1.79
CA ASN A 246 -3.55 -11.25 -2.99
C ASN A 246 -3.86 -12.50 -3.80
N ARG A 247 -4.02 -13.66 -3.13
CA ARG A 247 -4.41 -14.92 -3.77
C ARG A 247 -5.77 -14.81 -4.46
N SER A 248 -6.75 -14.19 -3.77
CA SER A 248 -8.07 -13.95 -4.36
C SER A 248 -7.99 -12.98 -5.53
N ALA A 249 -7.27 -11.86 -5.38
CA ALA A 249 -7.11 -10.87 -6.44
C ALA A 249 -6.42 -11.43 -7.69
N THR A 250 -5.45 -12.33 -7.52
CA THR A 250 -4.71 -12.92 -8.65
C THR A 250 -5.51 -13.97 -9.40
N ASN A 251 -6.34 -14.76 -8.70
CA ASN A 251 -6.97 -15.95 -9.25
C ASN A 251 -8.46 -15.80 -9.54
N ASP A 252 -9.11 -14.77 -9.04
CA ASP A 252 -10.56 -14.56 -9.17
C ASP A 252 -10.88 -13.13 -9.62
N PHE A 253 -11.12 -12.99 -10.92
CA PHE A 253 -11.52 -11.70 -11.50
C PHE A 253 -12.83 -11.19 -10.89
N SER A 254 -13.82 -12.05 -10.65
CA SER A 254 -15.12 -11.65 -10.11
C SER A 254 -14.97 -11.06 -8.71
N TRP A 255 -14.12 -11.68 -7.89
CA TRP A 255 -13.74 -11.15 -6.57
C TRP A 255 -13.06 -9.80 -6.71
N PHE A 256 -12.04 -9.69 -7.58
CA PHE A 256 -11.32 -8.44 -7.80
C PHE A 256 -12.26 -7.32 -8.25
N ALA A 257 -13.10 -7.58 -9.25
CA ALA A 257 -14.04 -6.57 -9.78
C ALA A 257 -15.05 -6.10 -8.72
N GLY A 258 -15.56 -7.02 -7.91
CA GLY A 258 -16.46 -6.70 -6.81
C GLY A 258 -15.79 -5.82 -5.74
N MET A 259 -14.56 -6.15 -5.36
CA MET A 259 -13.79 -5.39 -4.38
C MET A 259 -13.29 -4.06 -4.93
N PHE A 260 -12.91 -4.01 -6.21
CA PHE A 260 -12.55 -2.77 -6.92
C PHE A 260 -13.72 -1.77 -6.87
N ARG A 261 -14.92 -2.18 -7.28
CA ARG A 261 -16.11 -1.31 -7.24
C ARG A 261 -16.47 -0.83 -5.84
N LYS A 262 -16.19 -1.65 -4.84
CA LYS A 262 -16.50 -1.36 -3.44
C LYS A 262 -15.49 -0.40 -2.79
N TYR A 263 -14.22 -0.50 -3.14
CA TYR A 263 -13.15 0.14 -2.40
C TYR A 263 -12.33 1.16 -3.19
N SER A 264 -12.26 1.05 -4.51
CA SER A 264 -11.57 2.05 -5.33
C SER A 264 -12.24 3.42 -5.18
N ASN A 265 -11.43 4.45 -5.07
CA ASN A 265 -11.88 5.84 -5.12
C ASN A 265 -11.53 6.54 -6.43
N ASP A 266 -11.18 5.76 -7.45
CA ASP A 266 -11.09 6.27 -8.81
C ASP A 266 -12.44 6.78 -9.28
N ARG A 267 -12.41 7.83 -10.08
CA ARG A 267 -13.63 8.46 -10.54
C ARG A 267 -14.53 7.46 -11.28
N ASP A 268 -15.77 7.38 -10.84
CA ASP A 268 -16.80 6.50 -11.41
C ASP A 268 -16.49 4.99 -11.36
N ALA A 269 -15.49 4.55 -10.59
CA ALA A 269 -15.07 3.16 -10.49
C ALA A 269 -16.21 2.17 -10.21
N ALA A 270 -17.21 2.59 -9.41
CA ALA A 270 -18.40 1.79 -9.12
C ALA A 270 -19.23 1.43 -10.36
N HIS A 271 -19.10 2.22 -11.44
CA HIS A 271 -19.87 2.08 -12.70
C HIS A 271 -19.00 1.64 -13.87
N TRP A 272 -17.71 1.36 -13.66
CA TRP A 272 -16.87 0.88 -14.75
C TRP A 272 -17.39 -0.45 -15.29
N PRO A 273 -17.42 -0.62 -16.62
CA PRO A 273 -17.81 -1.88 -17.23
C PRO A 273 -16.77 -2.97 -16.93
N ASP A 274 -17.21 -4.24 -17.00
CA ASP A 274 -16.37 -5.37 -16.64
C ASP A 274 -15.12 -5.50 -17.50
N ASP A 275 -15.18 -5.18 -18.78
CA ASP A 275 -14.05 -5.21 -19.70
C ASP A 275 -12.94 -4.24 -19.24
N ARG A 276 -13.29 -3.02 -18.86
CA ARG A 276 -12.31 -2.04 -18.33
C ARG A 276 -11.64 -2.53 -17.04
N ILE A 277 -12.42 -3.10 -16.10
CA ILE A 277 -11.85 -3.64 -14.86
C ILE A 277 -11.02 -4.90 -15.15
N HIS A 278 -11.39 -5.68 -16.18
CA HIS A 278 -10.65 -6.85 -16.61
C HIS A 278 -9.29 -6.47 -17.23
N ASP A 279 -9.22 -5.39 -17.98
CA ASP A 279 -7.97 -4.86 -18.52
C ASP A 279 -7.03 -4.42 -17.40
N GLU A 280 -7.55 -3.69 -16.41
CA GLU A 280 -6.81 -3.28 -15.20
C GLU A 280 -6.34 -4.52 -14.40
N TRP A 281 -7.22 -5.49 -14.18
CA TRP A 281 -6.88 -6.74 -13.50
C TRP A 281 -5.79 -7.52 -14.23
N THR A 282 -5.88 -7.59 -15.57
CA THR A 282 -4.90 -8.27 -16.40
C THR A 282 -3.53 -7.58 -16.31
N LEU A 283 -3.51 -6.27 -16.41
CA LEU A 283 -2.30 -5.48 -16.23
C LEU A 283 -1.65 -5.77 -14.86
N LEU A 284 -2.41 -5.64 -13.77
CA LEU A 284 -1.91 -5.82 -12.41
C LEU A 284 -1.42 -7.25 -12.12
N THR A 285 -2.13 -8.27 -12.63
CA THR A 285 -1.85 -9.67 -12.28
C THR A 285 -0.93 -10.38 -13.24
N LYS A 286 -0.93 -10.03 -14.54
CA LYS A 286 -0.17 -10.74 -15.60
C LYS A 286 1.08 -9.99 -16.04
N GLU A 287 0.99 -8.68 -16.17
CA GLU A 287 2.11 -7.86 -16.65
C GLU A 287 2.97 -7.34 -15.48
N ILE A 288 2.37 -6.59 -14.57
CA ILE A 288 3.05 -6.00 -13.40
C ILE A 288 3.37 -7.05 -12.34
N LYS A 289 2.51 -8.08 -12.20
CA LYS A 289 2.58 -9.10 -11.15
C LYS A 289 2.61 -8.47 -9.76
N ALA A 290 1.68 -7.53 -9.53
CA ALA A 290 1.61 -6.72 -8.32
C ALA A 290 1.35 -7.55 -7.04
N PHE A 291 0.75 -8.73 -7.17
CA PHE A 291 0.32 -9.59 -6.06
C PHE A 291 0.97 -10.98 -6.12
N PRO A 292 2.33 -11.07 -6.12
CA PRO A 292 3.00 -12.36 -6.25
C PRO A 292 2.77 -13.23 -5.02
N GLU A 293 2.85 -14.54 -5.22
CA GLU A 293 2.85 -15.53 -4.15
C GLU A 293 4.03 -16.49 -4.36
N PRO A 294 4.98 -16.56 -3.42
CA PRO A 294 5.04 -15.76 -2.19
C PRO A 294 5.33 -14.28 -2.46
N MET A 295 4.87 -13.41 -1.53
CA MET A 295 5.23 -11.99 -1.56
C MET A 295 6.73 -11.85 -1.24
N PRO A 296 7.54 -11.19 -2.07
CA PRO A 296 8.96 -11.06 -1.79
C PRO A 296 9.21 -10.03 -0.68
N LEU A 297 10.10 -10.36 0.25
CA LEU A 297 10.68 -9.44 1.23
C LEU A 297 12.18 -9.74 1.33
N ASP A 298 12.89 -9.54 0.21
CA ASP A 298 14.29 -9.89 0.05
C ASP A 298 15.18 -8.66 0.30
N LEU A 299 16.02 -8.75 1.33
CA LEU A 299 16.92 -7.67 1.71
C LEU A 299 17.87 -7.24 0.58
N ALA A 300 18.40 -8.21 -0.19
CA ALA A 300 19.31 -7.88 -1.30
C ALA A 300 18.58 -7.09 -2.38
N ALA A 301 17.34 -7.47 -2.71
CA ALA A 301 16.51 -6.73 -3.67
C ALA A 301 16.21 -5.31 -3.17
N PHE A 302 15.84 -5.13 -1.90
CA PHE A 302 15.63 -3.79 -1.32
C PHE A 302 16.90 -2.92 -1.36
N ASN A 303 18.06 -3.49 -1.08
CA ASN A 303 19.33 -2.76 -1.13
C ASN A 303 19.72 -2.30 -2.55
N THR A 304 19.13 -2.85 -3.62
CA THR A 304 19.32 -2.33 -5.00
C THR A 304 18.74 -0.93 -5.19
N LEU A 305 17.81 -0.50 -4.32
CA LEU A 305 17.18 0.82 -4.38
C LEU A 305 18.04 1.91 -3.70
N ILE A 306 18.97 1.54 -2.82
CA ILE A 306 19.80 2.51 -2.06
C ILE A 306 20.58 3.46 -2.97
N PRO A 307 21.28 3.02 -4.03
CA PRO A 307 22.00 3.94 -4.92
C PRO A 307 21.11 5.01 -5.57
N ILE A 308 19.85 4.67 -5.84
CA ILE A 308 18.84 5.62 -6.35
C ILE A 308 18.49 6.62 -5.27
N TYR A 309 18.23 6.14 -4.05
CA TYR A 309 17.84 6.98 -2.91
C TYR A 309 18.96 7.92 -2.46
N GLU A 310 20.22 7.45 -2.46
CA GLU A 310 21.40 8.28 -2.20
C GLU A 310 21.54 9.39 -3.25
N LYS A 311 21.45 9.03 -4.54
CA LYS A 311 21.55 9.99 -5.64
C LYS A 311 20.42 11.01 -5.64
N ALA A 312 19.22 10.59 -5.22
CA ALA A 312 18.06 11.46 -5.06
C ALA A 312 18.11 12.30 -3.78
N GLY A 313 19.12 12.13 -2.92
CA GLY A 313 19.24 12.83 -1.64
C GLY A 313 18.18 12.40 -0.61
N ILE A 314 17.61 11.22 -0.77
CA ILE A 314 16.58 10.67 0.14
C ILE A 314 17.24 10.08 1.39
N VAL A 315 18.37 9.40 1.21
CA VAL A 315 19.19 8.83 2.29
C VAL A 315 20.64 9.28 2.15
N SER A 316 21.40 9.21 3.23
CA SER A 316 22.83 9.51 3.25
C SER A 316 23.65 8.37 2.62
N PRO A 317 24.86 8.63 2.09
CA PRO A 317 25.75 7.58 1.63
C PRO A 317 26.02 6.51 2.69
N GLY A 318 25.95 5.25 2.29
CA GLY A 318 26.13 4.09 3.17
C GLY A 318 24.87 3.66 3.91
N ALA A 319 23.71 4.20 3.57
CA ALA A 319 22.44 3.68 4.07
C ALA A 319 22.20 2.23 3.61
N SER A 320 21.40 1.49 4.38
CA SER A 320 20.99 0.13 4.00
C SER A 320 19.62 -0.20 4.57
N PHE A 321 19.00 -1.25 4.06
CA PHE A 321 17.75 -1.80 4.60
C PHE A 321 17.98 -2.86 5.70
N ASP A 322 19.24 -3.17 6.07
CA ASP A 322 19.59 -4.28 6.96
C ASP A 322 18.88 -4.23 8.32
N SER A 323 18.73 -3.04 8.89
CA SER A 323 18.03 -2.86 10.16
C SER A 323 16.52 -2.68 10.02
N LEU A 324 16.02 -2.47 8.79
CA LEU A 324 14.62 -2.17 8.49
C LEU A 324 13.83 -3.43 8.19
N ILE A 325 14.38 -4.35 7.38
CA ILE A 325 13.65 -5.53 6.89
C ILE A 325 13.51 -6.57 8.01
N GLU A 326 12.28 -6.99 8.28
CA GLU A 326 11.94 -7.99 9.30
C GLU A 326 11.10 -9.12 8.69
N PRO A 327 11.72 -10.11 8.01
CA PRO A 327 11.02 -11.09 7.17
C PRO A 327 10.33 -12.21 7.95
N ARG A 328 10.66 -12.41 9.24
CA ARG A 328 10.16 -13.56 10.04
C ARG A 328 8.64 -13.62 10.13
N PHE A 329 7.98 -12.47 10.19
CA PHE A 329 6.51 -12.42 10.31
C PHE A 329 5.83 -12.83 9.01
N LEU A 330 6.39 -12.42 7.86
CA LEU A 330 5.89 -12.85 6.57
C LEU A 330 6.08 -14.37 6.38
N ALA A 331 7.23 -14.91 6.77
CA ALA A 331 7.49 -16.35 6.74
C ALA A 331 6.48 -17.13 7.61
N GLU A 332 6.13 -16.60 8.79
CA GLU A 332 5.11 -17.19 9.67
C GLU A 332 3.71 -17.12 9.04
N ALA A 333 3.32 -15.99 8.46
CA ALA A 333 2.05 -15.83 7.78
C ALA A 333 1.91 -16.80 6.58
N GLN A 334 2.98 -16.97 5.80
CA GLN A 334 3.03 -17.94 4.70
C GLN A 334 2.81 -19.37 5.16
N LYS A 335 3.42 -19.79 6.29
CA LYS A 335 3.21 -21.13 6.86
C LYS A 335 1.76 -21.40 7.26
N ARG A 336 1.02 -20.38 7.70
CA ARG A 336 -0.39 -20.53 8.08
C ARG A 336 -1.33 -20.72 6.87
N LEU A 337 -0.86 -20.36 5.68
CA LEU A 337 -1.62 -20.53 4.44
C LEU A 337 -1.43 -21.89 3.78
N GLY A 338 -0.43 -22.64 4.17
CA GLY A 338 -0.08 -23.97 3.65
C GLY A 338 0.76 -23.89 2.40
#